data_6b70439028bb179eda8b7b95306590c3
#
_entry.id   6b70439028bb179eda8b7b95306590c3
#
_cell.length_a   1.000
_cell.length_b   1.000
_cell.length_c   1.000
_cell.angle_alpha   90.00
_cell.angle_beta   90.00
_cell.angle_gamma   90.00
#
_symmetry.space_group_name_H-M   'P 1'
#
loop_
_entity.id
_entity.type
_entity.pdbx_description
1 polymer ?
#
loop_
_entity_poly.entity_id
_entity_poly.type
_entity_poly.pdbx_seq_one_letter_code
_entity_poly.pdbx_strand_id
1 'polypeptide(L)'
;MKTEVITLNEERQVTLTAYLQETGGAFPYILKRPAILILPGGGYQYCSDREADPVAMPYLKAGFQVFILRYSVNCHSSWPNPLNDYEQAMSLIRQNAEEWKVYEDKIAVLGFSAGGHLAGCAATMAKEKPNAALLGYAVTRASDVALCEPEGPDVNAAVDEYTCPCFVFATCNDQIVPVSNSLAFLQALAEHGVTFESHIYAYGPHGFSTGDTSVQSAKTQMCSRIPNWVEDSIGWLRDVFGEFGENCMEEPECKSHVNGDFEPMLSGDCTFGYLRTCPEAWPVMKPILGWIQEHLAEIMEHTGLIPAKTVQEQGEECFYAIADDRMLKEILRYAKLPKEVENGILDALKQIPNPRGKRKDRTGGAV
;
A
#
# COMPACT_ATOMS: atom_id res chain seq x y z
N MET A 1 -14.13 -6.87 -25.39
CA MET A 1 -12.82 -6.40 -24.86
C MET A 1 -12.12 -5.65 -25.99
N LYS A 2 -11.64 -4.43 -25.76
CA LYS A 2 -10.81 -3.63 -26.67
C LYS A 2 -9.36 -3.71 -26.22
N THR A 3 -8.43 -3.87 -27.16
CA THR A 3 -7.01 -3.75 -26.88
C THR A 3 -6.43 -2.61 -27.71
N GLU A 4 -5.64 -1.76 -27.08
CA GLU A 4 -5.03 -0.60 -27.72
C GLU A 4 -3.58 -0.44 -27.27
N VAL A 5 -2.68 -0.10 -28.19
CA VAL A 5 -1.30 0.25 -27.88
C VAL A 5 -1.09 1.72 -28.18
N ILE A 6 -0.73 2.48 -27.17
CA ILE A 6 -0.55 3.91 -27.22
C ILE A 6 0.93 4.23 -27.08
N THR A 7 1.52 4.92 -28.04
CA THR A 7 2.88 5.42 -27.95
C THR A 7 2.91 6.67 -27.09
N LEU A 8 3.61 6.59 -25.95
CA LEU A 8 3.81 7.73 -25.05
C LEU A 8 5.05 8.54 -25.42
N ASN A 9 6.10 7.86 -25.92
CA ASN A 9 7.32 8.50 -26.38
C ASN A 9 7.96 7.67 -27.50
N GLU A 10 8.03 8.21 -28.71
CA GLU A 10 8.57 7.52 -29.88
C GLU A 10 10.10 7.32 -29.79
N GLU A 11 10.84 8.35 -29.34
CA GLU A 11 12.29 8.32 -29.24
C GLU A 11 12.77 7.26 -28.25
N ARG A 12 12.12 7.18 -27.08
CA ARG A 12 12.45 6.22 -26.02
C ARG A 12 11.69 4.90 -26.14
N GLN A 13 10.83 4.76 -27.17
CA GLN A 13 10.01 3.58 -27.43
C GLN A 13 9.07 3.22 -26.25
N VAL A 14 8.57 4.24 -25.54
CA VAL A 14 7.67 4.07 -24.42
C VAL A 14 6.25 3.84 -24.93
N THR A 15 5.63 2.73 -24.50
CA THR A 15 4.28 2.39 -24.91
C THR A 15 3.41 1.97 -23.73
N LEU A 16 2.12 2.32 -23.81
CA LEU A 16 1.08 1.85 -22.89
C LEU A 16 0.13 0.93 -23.66
N THR A 17 0.09 -0.34 -23.28
CA THR A 17 -0.93 -1.27 -23.78
C THR A 17 -2.13 -1.24 -22.83
N ALA A 18 -3.32 -0.95 -23.36
CA ALA A 18 -4.57 -0.93 -22.62
C ALA A 18 -5.45 -2.13 -23.00
N TYR A 19 -5.87 -2.91 -22.01
CA TYR A 19 -6.88 -3.96 -22.12
C TYR A 19 -8.16 -3.50 -21.43
N LEU A 20 -9.17 -3.17 -22.23
CA LEU A 20 -10.40 -2.54 -21.77
C LEU A 20 -11.60 -3.49 -21.93
N GLN A 21 -12.25 -3.79 -20.82
CA GLN A 21 -13.45 -4.62 -20.77
C GLN A 21 -14.71 -3.76 -20.89
N GLU A 22 -15.75 -4.35 -21.47
CA GLU A 22 -17.08 -3.75 -21.54
C GLU A 22 -17.70 -3.53 -20.17
N THR A 23 -18.54 -2.51 -20.05
CA THR A 23 -19.39 -2.20 -18.91
C THR A 23 -20.81 -1.92 -19.40
N GLY A 24 -21.81 -2.04 -18.52
CA GLY A 24 -23.21 -1.92 -18.95
C GLY A 24 -23.64 -3.09 -19.86
N GLY A 25 -24.71 -2.94 -20.62
CA GLY A 25 -25.21 -3.97 -21.52
C GLY A 25 -25.47 -5.31 -20.79
N ALA A 26 -24.66 -6.34 -21.09
CA ALA A 26 -24.73 -7.62 -20.41
C ALA A 26 -24.23 -7.58 -18.95
N PHE A 27 -23.60 -6.48 -18.53
CA PHE A 27 -23.11 -6.24 -17.16
C PHE A 27 -23.77 -4.98 -16.58
N PRO A 28 -25.12 -4.95 -16.42
CA PRO A 28 -25.85 -3.71 -16.15
C PRO A 28 -25.51 -3.07 -14.80
N TYR A 29 -24.97 -3.84 -13.86
CA TYR A 29 -24.54 -3.38 -12.53
C TYR A 29 -23.08 -2.92 -12.49
N ILE A 30 -22.30 -3.07 -13.58
CA ILE A 30 -20.91 -2.61 -13.65
C ILE A 30 -20.86 -1.35 -14.51
N LEU A 31 -20.71 -0.19 -13.89
CA LEU A 31 -20.61 1.10 -14.59
C LEU A 31 -19.16 1.47 -14.91
N LYS A 32 -18.24 1.19 -13.98
CA LYS A 32 -16.78 1.36 -14.09
C LYS A 32 -16.08 0.15 -13.48
N ARG A 33 -14.78 0.07 -13.68
CA ARG A 33 -13.92 -1.00 -13.17
C ARG A 33 -12.72 -0.41 -12.44
N PRO A 34 -12.20 -1.05 -11.39
CA PRO A 34 -10.87 -0.72 -10.89
C PRO A 34 -9.83 -1.03 -11.97
N ALA A 35 -8.64 -0.46 -11.84
CA ALA A 35 -7.57 -0.65 -12.80
C ALA A 35 -6.25 -1.08 -12.16
N ILE A 36 -5.40 -1.71 -12.96
CA ILE A 36 -4.04 -2.05 -12.58
C ILE A 36 -3.06 -1.69 -13.71
N LEU A 37 -1.99 -0.99 -13.35
CA LEU A 37 -0.87 -0.64 -14.24
C LEU A 37 0.32 -1.55 -13.93
N ILE A 38 0.70 -2.38 -14.89
CA ILE A 38 1.79 -3.36 -14.76
C ILE A 38 3.09 -2.77 -15.29
N LEU A 39 4.15 -2.90 -14.51
CA LEU A 39 5.52 -2.44 -14.77
C LEU A 39 6.45 -3.67 -14.79
N PRO A 40 6.74 -4.25 -15.96
CA PRO A 40 7.61 -5.42 -16.05
C PRO A 40 9.02 -5.15 -15.52
N GLY A 41 9.69 -6.18 -15.01
CA GLY A 41 11.11 -6.14 -14.65
C GLY A 41 12.03 -6.22 -15.87
N GLY A 42 13.34 -6.34 -15.60
CA GLY A 42 14.37 -6.47 -16.63
C GLY A 42 15.61 -5.61 -16.35
N GLY A 43 15.86 -5.23 -15.09
CA GLY A 43 17.07 -4.51 -14.66
C GLY A 43 17.26 -3.17 -15.34
N TYR A 44 16.18 -2.49 -15.73
CA TYR A 44 16.20 -1.28 -16.56
C TYR A 44 16.88 -1.43 -17.93
N GLN A 45 17.19 -2.67 -18.34
CA GLN A 45 17.77 -2.95 -19.67
C GLN A 45 16.69 -3.33 -20.70
N TYR A 46 15.59 -3.91 -20.27
CA TYR A 46 14.42 -4.29 -21.09
C TYR A 46 13.18 -4.40 -20.21
N CYS A 47 12.00 -4.55 -20.83
CA CYS A 47 10.76 -4.93 -20.15
C CYS A 47 10.45 -6.40 -20.44
N SER A 48 10.33 -7.21 -19.38
CA SER A 48 10.14 -8.66 -19.46
C SER A 48 8.75 -9.04 -19.96
N ASP A 49 8.64 -9.78 -21.08
CA ASP A 49 7.36 -10.25 -21.62
C ASP A 49 6.66 -11.23 -20.68
N ARG A 50 7.41 -11.97 -19.85
CA ARG A 50 6.84 -12.90 -18.85
C ARG A 50 6.10 -12.19 -17.72
N GLU A 51 6.42 -10.93 -17.49
CA GLU A 51 5.86 -10.09 -16.45
C GLU A 51 4.88 -9.03 -17.02
N ALA A 52 4.48 -9.21 -18.26
CA ALA A 52 3.55 -8.36 -19.00
C ALA A 52 2.18 -9.07 -19.18
N ASP A 53 1.90 -9.56 -20.40
CA ASP A 53 0.61 -10.18 -20.75
C ASP A 53 0.21 -11.38 -19.86
N PRO A 54 1.10 -12.32 -19.49
CA PRO A 54 0.73 -13.43 -18.62
C PRO A 54 0.19 -12.95 -17.26
N VAL A 55 0.73 -11.84 -16.73
CA VAL A 55 0.29 -11.23 -15.48
C VAL A 55 -1.03 -10.46 -15.67
N ALA A 56 -1.25 -9.85 -16.83
CA ALA A 56 -2.47 -9.11 -17.13
C ALA A 56 -3.74 -9.97 -17.10
N MET A 57 -3.66 -11.23 -17.57
CA MET A 57 -4.81 -12.11 -17.77
C MET A 57 -5.60 -12.41 -16.48
N PRO A 58 -4.99 -12.77 -15.35
CA PRO A 58 -5.71 -12.99 -14.09
C PRO A 58 -6.50 -11.75 -13.61
N TYR A 59 -5.90 -10.57 -13.71
CA TYR A 59 -6.58 -9.33 -13.29
C TYR A 59 -7.73 -8.96 -14.22
N LEU A 60 -7.60 -9.21 -15.54
CA LEU A 60 -8.71 -9.08 -16.47
C LEU A 60 -9.85 -10.02 -16.10
N LYS A 61 -9.54 -11.30 -15.80
CA LYS A 61 -10.54 -12.28 -15.34
C LYS A 61 -11.22 -11.81 -14.04
N ALA A 62 -10.47 -11.16 -13.14
CA ALA A 62 -10.98 -10.61 -11.89
C ALA A 62 -11.82 -9.32 -12.06
N GLY A 63 -11.89 -8.77 -13.28
CA GLY A 63 -12.74 -7.62 -13.60
C GLY A 63 -12.05 -6.28 -13.70
N PHE A 64 -10.72 -6.22 -13.56
CA PHE A 64 -9.95 -4.98 -13.67
C PHE A 64 -9.81 -4.53 -15.13
N GLN A 65 -9.73 -3.22 -15.38
CA GLN A 65 -9.07 -2.71 -16.58
C GLN A 65 -7.57 -2.85 -16.37
N VAL A 66 -6.84 -3.33 -17.39
CA VAL A 66 -5.42 -3.62 -17.23
C VAL A 66 -4.59 -2.81 -18.21
N PHE A 67 -3.52 -2.24 -17.72
CA PHE A 67 -2.57 -1.47 -18.48
C PHE A 67 -1.16 -2.05 -18.28
N ILE A 68 -0.35 -2.09 -19.36
CA ILE A 68 1.05 -2.50 -19.30
C ILE A 68 1.90 -1.35 -19.82
N LEU A 69 2.77 -0.81 -18.99
CA LEU A 69 3.72 0.21 -19.40
C LEU A 69 5.07 -0.42 -19.74
N ARG A 70 5.50 -0.25 -20.98
CA ARG A 70 6.88 -0.48 -21.41
C ARG A 70 7.61 0.86 -21.31
N TYR A 71 8.25 1.09 -20.18
CA TYR A 71 8.93 2.33 -19.81
C TYR A 71 10.32 2.42 -20.42
N SER A 72 10.98 3.58 -20.28
CA SER A 72 12.35 3.83 -20.75
C SER A 72 13.35 2.85 -20.17
N VAL A 73 14.07 2.15 -21.04
CA VAL A 73 15.07 1.15 -20.70
C VAL A 73 16.36 1.32 -21.49
N ASN A 74 17.41 0.58 -21.14
CA ASN A 74 18.71 0.60 -21.79
C ASN A 74 19.32 2.01 -21.80
N CYS A 75 19.73 2.53 -22.96
CA CYS A 75 20.34 3.88 -23.10
C CYS A 75 19.38 5.03 -22.70
N HIS A 76 18.10 4.74 -22.50
CA HIS A 76 17.08 5.70 -22.09
C HIS A 76 16.63 5.56 -20.61
N SER A 77 17.22 4.61 -19.86
CA SER A 77 16.82 4.32 -18.48
C SER A 77 17.22 5.40 -17.47
N SER A 78 18.11 6.34 -17.86
CA SER A 78 18.61 7.37 -16.95
C SER A 78 17.50 8.00 -16.11
N TRP A 79 17.66 7.97 -14.81
CA TRP A 79 16.71 8.55 -13.88
C TRP A 79 16.55 10.07 -14.11
N PRO A 80 15.33 10.65 -14.12
CA PRO A 80 14.06 10.03 -13.74
C PRO A 80 13.18 9.59 -14.94
N ASN A 81 13.73 9.28 -16.12
CA ASN A 81 12.92 8.92 -17.28
C ASN A 81 11.86 7.84 -17.01
N PRO A 82 12.19 6.68 -16.37
CA PRO A 82 11.17 5.67 -16.08
C PRO A 82 10.02 6.19 -15.20
N LEU A 83 10.34 7.06 -14.21
CA LEU A 83 9.31 7.67 -13.36
C LEU A 83 8.44 8.66 -14.13
N ASN A 84 9.03 9.45 -15.02
CA ASN A 84 8.30 10.38 -15.90
C ASN A 84 7.35 9.61 -16.84
N ASP A 85 7.78 8.47 -17.36
CA ASP A 85 6.93 7.63 -18.21
C ASP A 85 5.75 7.04 -17.41
N TYR A 86 5.99 6.62 -16.16
CA TYR A 86 4.94 6.20 -15.25
C TYR A 86 3.94 7.35 -14.97
N GLU A 87 4.43 8.54 -14.64
CA GLU A 87 3.61 9.73 -14.41
C GLU A 87 2.71 10.05 -15.61
N GLN A 88 3.28 9.98 -16.81
CA GLN A 88 2.55 10.19 -18.05
C GLN A 88 1.47 9.13 -18.28
N ALA A 89 1.80 7.84 -18.03
CA ALA A 89 0.84 6.74 -18.16
C ALA A 89 -0.31 6.88 -17.16
N MET A 90 -0.01 7.14 -15.87
CA MET A 90 -1.02 7.30 -14.83
C MET A 90 -1.92 8.51 -15.10
N SER A 91 -1.34 9.63 -15.49
CA SER A 91 -2.10 10.82 -15.88
C SER A 91 -3.02 10.54 -17.06
N LEU A 92 -2.54 9.82 -18.08
CA LEU A 92 -3.35 9.44 -19.24
C LEU A 92 -4.51 8.53 -18.85
N ILE A 93 -4.29 7.53 -17.98
CA ILE A 93 -5.35 6.64 -17.50
C ILE A 93 -6.44 7.45 -16.78
N ARG A 94 -6.06 8.38 -15.90
CA ARG A 94 -7.01 9.23 -15.18
C ARG A 94 -7.76 10.20 -16.09
N GLN A 95 -7.08 10.82 -17.05
CA GLN A 95 -7.71 11.72 -18.02
C GLN A 95 -8.76 11.00 -18.89
N ASN A 96 -8.56 9.73 -19.19
CA ASN A 96 -9.48 8.91 -19.98
C ASN A 96 -10.42 8.02 -19.12
N ALA A 97 -10.48 8.23 -17.81
CA ALA A 97 -11.20 7.37 -16.87
C ALA A 97 -12.69 7.20 -17.23
N GLU A 98 -13.35 8.24 -17.72
CA GLU A 98 -14.74 8.16 -18.17
C GLU A 98 -14.90 7.34 -19.46
N GLU A 99 -14.01 7.52 -20.44
CA GLU A 99 -14.03 6.77 -21.71
C GLU A 99 -13.67 5.31 -21.48
N TRP A 100 -12.61 5.05 -20.68
CA TRP A 100 -12.10 3.71 -20.41
C TRP A 100 -12.84 3.00 -19.27
N LYS A 101 -13.85 3.66 -18.69
CA LYS A 101 -14.67 3.12 -17.60
C LYS A 101 -13.84 2.67 -16.40
N VAL A 102 -12.90 3.51 -15.98
CA VAL A 102 -12.00 3.31 -14.83
C VAL A 102 -12.46 4.16 -13.65
N TYR A 103 -12.39 3.64 -12.44
CA TYR A 103 -12.47 4.43 -11.20
C TYR A 103 -11.12 5.12 -10.97
N GLU A 104 -11.08 6.47 -11.00
CA GLU A 104 -9.85 7.26 -10.86
C GLU A 104 -9.13 7.08 -9.53
N ASP A 105 -9.88 6.73 -8.49
CA ASP A 105 -9.46 6.49 -7.12
C ASP A 105 -9.21 5.01 -6.79
N LYS A 106 -9.28 4.11 -7.77
CA LYS A 106 -9.07 2.66 -7.63
C LYS A 106 -8.13 2.13 -8.71
N ILE A 107 -6.92 2.72 -8.77
CA ILE A 107 -5.87 2.34 -9.70
C ILE A 107 -4.67 1.81 -8.92
N ALA A 108 -4.36 0.52 -9.06
CA ALA A 108 -3.17 -0.11 -8.52
C ALA A 108 -2.00 -0.02 -9.50
N VAL A 109 -0.78 -0.07 -8.97
CA VAL A 109 0.44 -0.35 -9.74
C VAL A 109 1.01 -1.69 -9.31
N LEU A 110 1.46 -2.52 -10.25
CA LEU A 110 2.15 -3.78 -9.99
C LEU A 110 3.49 -3.77 -10.71
N GLY A 111 4.58 -3.92 -9.98
CA GLY A 111 5.90 -3.95 -10.58
C GLY A 111 6.75 -5.13 -10.11
N PHE A 112 7.66 -5.56 -10.97
CA PHE A 112 8.54 -6.70 -10.74
C PHE A 112 10.02 -6.29 -10.81
N SER A 113 10.87 -6.73 -9.87
CA SER A 113 12.31 -6.48 -9.93
C SER A 113 12.62 -4.98 -10.09
N ALA A 114 13.24 -4.54 -11.17
CA ALA A 114 13.44 -3.12 -11.51
C ALA A 114 12.10 -2.39 -11.75
N GLY A 115 11.10 -3.05 -12.36
CA GLY A 115 9.73 -2.52 -12.44
C GLY A 115 9.07 -2.43 -11.06
N GLY A 116 9.46 -3.30 -10.11
CA GLY A 116 9.09 -3.22 -8.70
C GLY A 116 9.71 -2.03 -7.99
N HIS A 117 10.96 -1.67 -8.32
CA HIS A 117 11.57 -0.42 -7.90
C HIS A 117 10.75 0.78 -8.40
N LEU A 118 10.41 0.79 -9.68
CA LEU A 118 9.57 1.85 -10.26
C LEU A 118 8.18 1.91 -9.61
N ALA A 119 7.56 0.78 -9.28
CA ALA A 119 6.29 0.74 -8.56
C ALA A 119 6.42 1.29 -7.13
N GLY A 120 7.53 0.98 -6.44
CA GLY A 120 7.86 1.57 -5.15
C GLY A 120 8.07 3.08 -5.22
N CYS A 121 8.80 3.57 -6.23
CA CYS A 121 8.93 5.01 -6.49
C CYS A 121 7.57 5.67 -6.79
N ALA A 122 6.71 4.98 -7.54
CA ALA A 122 5.34 5.45 -7.79
C ALA A 122 4.53 5.60 -6.51
N ALA A 123 4.62 4.62 -5.60
CA ALA A 123 3.90 4.65 -4.33
C ALA A 123 4.38 5.74 -3.36
N THR A 124 5.68 6.04 -3.38
CA THR A 124 6.31 6.90 -2.38
C THR A 124 6.55 8.34 -2.86
N MET A 125 7.04 8.56 -4.08
CA MET A 125 7.54 9.87 -4.52
C MET A 125 6.87 10.44 -5.76
N ALA A 126 6.05 9.66 -6.49
CA ALA A 126 5.35 10.17 -7.67
C ALA A 126 4.32 11.25 -7.31
N LYS A 127 4.09 12.20 -8.23
CA LYS A 127 3.00 13.19 -8.14
C LYS A 127 1.65 12.50 -8.35
N GLU A 128 1.59 11.62 -9.35
CA GLU A 128 0.42 10.79 -9.65
C GLU A 128 0.51 9.46 -8.89
N LYS A 129 0.42 9.50 -7.55
CA LYS A 129 0.46 8.29 -6.71
C LYS A 129 -0.65 7.31 -7.08
N PRO A 130 -0.38 5.99 -7.08
CA PRO A 130 -1.42 4.97 -7.21
C PRO A 130 -2.26 4.90 -5.92
N ASN A 131 -3.39 4.20 -5.98
CA ASN A 131 -4.24 3.97 -4.81
C ASN A 131 -3.84 2.70 -4.04
N ALA A 132 -3.08 1.80 -4.69
CA ALA A 132 -2.44 0.62 -4.10
C ALA A 132 -1.19 0.26 -4.91
N ALA A 133 -0.18 -0.37 -4.28
CA ALA A 133 1.04 -0.79 -4.96
C ALA A 133 1.40 -2.25 -4.64
N LEU A 134 1.76 -3.01 -5.67
CA LEU A 134 2.19 -4.40 -5.56
C LEU A 134 3.64 -4.52 -6.02
N LEU A 135 4.51 -5.05 -5.16
CA LEU A 135 5.95 -5.14 -5.40
C LEU A 135 6.40 -6.61 -5.39
N GLY A 136 6.68 -7.15 -6.56
CA GLY A 136 7.21 -8.52 -6.72
C GLY A 136 8.73 -8.54 -6.74
N TYR A 137 9.37 -9.24 -5.78
CA TYR A 137 10.85 -9.36 -5.68
C TYR A 137 11.57 -8.08 -6.09
N ALA A 138 11.06 -6.95 -5.62
CA ALA A 138 11.47 -5.61 -6.03
C ALA A 138 12.82 -5.22 -5.47
N VAL A 139 13.59 -4.47 -6.25
CA VAL A 139 14.74 -3.70 -5.74
C VAL A 139 14.21 -2.49 -5.01
N THR A 140 14.62 -2.25 -3.75
CA THR A 140 14.12 -1.11 -2.96
C THR A 140 15.25 -0.31 -2.30
N ARG A 141 16.42 -0.92 -2.12
CA ARG A 141 17.57 -0.32 -1.44
C ARG A 141 18.48 0.40 -2.43
N ALA A 142 18.94 1.58 -2.10
CA ALA A 142 19.86 2.37 -2.94
C ALA A 142 21.08 1.57 -3.42
N SER A 143 21.70 0.77 -2.53
CA SER A 143 22.87 -0.05 -2.88
C SER A 143 22.61 -1.08 -3.96
N ASP A 144 21.40 -1.60 -4.03
CA ASP A 144 21.03 -2.67 -4.96
C ASP A 144 20.50 -2.07 -6.27
N VAL A 145 19.74 -0.97 -6.22
CA VAL A 145 19.28 -0.26 -7.42
C VAL A 145 20.46 0.34 -8.20
N ALA A 146 21.49 0.83 -7.53
CA ALA A 146 22.68 1.39 -8.17
C ALA A 146 23.43 0.40 -9.07
N LEU A 147 23.18 -0.90 -8.94
CA LEU A 147 23.74 -1.94 -9.81
C LEU A 147 23.09 -1.96 -11.21
N CYS A 148 21.87 -1.47 -11.34
CA CYS A 148 21.13 -1.43 -12.61
C CYS A 148 20.75 -0.02 -13.06
N GLU A 149 20.59 0.93 -12.12
CA GLU A 149 20.32 2.34 -12.36
C GLU A 149 21.05 3.19 -11.30
N PRO A 150 22.25 3.73 -11.63
CA PRO A 150 23.12 4.39 -10.63
C PRO A 150 22.50 5.60 -9.93
N GLU A 151 21.57 6.30 -10.59
CA GLU A 151 20.86 7.47 -10.05
C GLU A 151 19.48 7.11 -9.47
N GLY A 152 19.13 5.82 -9.45
CA GLY A 152 17.86 5.33 -8.91
C GLY A 152 17.76 5.58 -7.40
N PRO A 153 16.64 6.13 -6.91
CA PRO A 153 16.47 6.50 -5.51
C PRO A 153 16.30 5.28 -4.58
N ASP A 154 16.53 5.49 -3.29
CA ASP A 154 16.15 4.54 -2.24
C ASP A 154 14.65 4.65 -1.98
N VAL A 155 13.93 3.58 -2.28
CA VAL A 155 12.48 3.52 -2.08
C VAL A 155 12.13 3.51 -0.59
N ASN A 156 12.95 2.82 0.23
CA ASN A 156 12.67 2.67 1.65
C ASN A 156 12.76 4.01 2.39
N ALA A 157 13.75 4.82 2.03
CA ALA A 157 13.94 6.16 2.60
C ALA A 157 12.84 7.17 2.16
N ALA A 158 12.09 6.84 1.10
CA ALA A 158 11.03 7.68 0.57
C ALA A 158 9.63 7.31 1.08
N VAL A 159 9.51 6.22 1.86
CA VAL A 159 8.23 5.87 2.50
C VAL A 159 7.84 6.97 3.48
N ASP A 160 6.59 7.37 3.40
CA ASP A 160 5.98 8.37 4.27
C ASP A 160 4.51 7.99 4.59
N GLU A 161 3.86 8.82 5.40
CA GLU A 161 2.45 8.66 5.75
C GLU A 161 1.46 8.84 4.57
N TYR A 162 1.94 9.26 3.41
CA TYR A 162 1.14 9.39 2.18
C TYR A 162 1.39 8.24 1.21
N THR A 163 2.19 7.27 1.59
CA THR A 163 2.41 6.03 0.83
C THR A 163 1.11 5.21 0.82
N CYS A 164 0.69 4.73 -0.34
CA CYS A 164 -0.52 3.93 -0.47
C CYS A 164 -0.36 2.52 0.12
N PRO A 165 -1.45 1.78 0.41
CA PRO A 165 -1.37 0.38 0.81
C PRO A 165 -0.52 -0.45 -0.15
N CYS A 166 0.29 -1.37 0.41
CA CYS A 166 1.26 -2.15 -0.36
C CYS A 166 1.09 -3.66 -0.17
N PHE A 167 1.24 -4.42 -1.28
CA PHE A 167 1.33 -5.88 -1.29
C PHE A 167 2.74 -6.28 -1.75
N VAL A 168 3.48 -7.05 -0.93
CA VAL A 168 4.89 -7.35 -1.22
C VAL A 168 5.10 -8.86 -1.27
N PHE A 169 5.73 -9.36 -2.35
CA PHE A 169 6.03 -10.78 -2.46
C PHE A 169 7.43 -11.05 -3.02
N ALA A 170 8.11 -12.04 -2.42
CA ALA A 170 9.48 -12.40 -2.75
C ALA A 170 9.81 -13.83 -2.31
N THR A 171 11.03 -14.30 -2.59
CA THR A 171 11.56 -15.55 -2.06
C THR A 171 12.79 -15.32 -1.19
N CYS A 172 12.96 -16.13 -0.12
CA CYS A 172 14.07 -15.97 0.83
C CYS A 172 15.44 -16.18 0.20
N ASN A 173 15.53 -17.03 -0.83
CA ASN A 173 16.79 -17.42 -1.47
C ASN A 173 16.99 -16.81 -2.85
N ASP A 174 16.32 -15.71 -3.15
CA ASP A 174 16.54 -14.96 -4.38
C ASP A 174 18.03 -14.61 -4.54
N GLN A 175 18.63 -15.03 -5.66
CA GLN A 175 20.06 -14.88 -5.93
C GLN A 175 20.41 -13.58 -6.65
N ILE A 176 19.40 -12.83 -7.11
CA ILE A 176 19.57 -11.60 -7.88
C ILE A 176 19.22 -10.39 -7.03
N VAL A 177 18.02 -10.40 -6.43
CA VAL A 177 17.56 -9.34 -5.52
C VAL A 177 17.37 -9.94 -4.14
N PRO A 178 18.31 -9.69 -3.20
CA PRO A 178 18.23 -10.23 -1.85
C PRO A 178 16.90 -9.86 -1.16
N VAL A 179 16.32 -10.83 -0.45
CA VAL A 179 15.05 -10.64 0.28
C VAL A 179 15.09 -9.47 1.27
N SER A 180 16.29 -9.03 1.68
CA SER A 180 16.49 -7.84 2.52
C SER A 180 15.93 -6.56 1.89
N ASN A 181 15.75 -6.47 0.57
CA ASN A 181 15.04 -5.39 -0.09
C ASN A 181 13.57 -5.35 0.36
N SER A 182 12.86 -6.46 0.19
CA SER A 182 11.46 -6.58 0.62
C SER A 182 11.29 -6.35 2.13
N LEU A 183 12.18 -6.93 2.96
CA LEU A 183 12.12 -6.77 4.41
C LEU A 183 12.36 -5.32 4.85
N ALA A 184 13.30 -4.61 4.22
CA ALA A 184 13.55 -3.20 4.52
C ALA A 184 12.36 -2.31 4.12
N PHE A 185 11.71 -2.59 2.99
CA PHE A 185 10.52 -1.86 2.57
C PHE A 185 9.34 -2.11 3.52
N LEU A 186 9.09 -3.37 3.91
CA LEU A 186 8.06 -3.72 4.90
C LEU A 186 8.31 -3.04 6.25
N GLN A 187 9.57 -2.97 6.69
CA GLN A 187 9.96 -2.26 7.91
C GLN A 187 9.60 -0.76 7.81
N ALA A 188 9.95 -0.12 6.69
CA ALA A 188 9.63 1.29 6.47
C ALA A 188 8.10 1.54 6.44
N LEU A 189 7.31 0.67 5.77
CA LEU A 189 5.86 0.76 5.80
C LEU A 189 5.30 0.66 7.22
N ALA A 190 5.81 -0.30 8.02
CA ALA A 190 5.38 -0.50 9.40
C ALA A 190 5.69 0.73 10.27
N GLU A 191 6.87 1.34 10.12
CA GLU A 191 7.30 2.55 10.84
C GLU A 191 6.41 3.77 10.55
N HIS A 192 5.82 3.83 9.34
CA HIS A 192 4.88 4.89 8.94
C HIS A 192 3.41 4.49 9.09
N GLY A 193 3.11 3.32 9.69
CA GLY A 193 1.74 2.84 9.90
C GLY A 193 0.95 2.58 8.62
N VAL A 194 1.63 2.44 7.47
CA VAL A 194 1.01 2.12 6.19
C VAL A 194 0.53 0.68 6.20
N THR A 195 -0.70 0.44 5.73
CA THR A 195 -1.24 -0.92 5.64
C THR A 195 -0.54 -1.72 4.54
N PHE A 196 -0.13 -2.95 4.86
CA PHE A 196 0.47 -3.85 3.89
C PHE A 196 0.12 -5.32 4.14
N GLU A 197 0.23 -6.10 3.08
CA GLU A 197 0.26 -7.57 3.13
C GLU A 197 1.56 -8.07 2.50
N SER A 198 2.09 -9.22 2.97
CA SER A 198 3.33 -9.75 2.42
C SER A 198 3.40 -11.27 2.36
N HIS A 199 4.00 -11.80 1.28
CA HIS A 199 4.23 -13.22 1.04
C HIS A 199 5.70 -13.48 0.76
N ILE A 200 6.46 -13.92 1.77
CA ILE A 200 7.86 -14.30 1.63
C ILE A 200 7.96 -15.82 1.59
N TYR A 201 8.12 -16.35 0.39
CA TYR A 201 8.22 -17.79 0.17
C TYR A 201 9.61 -18.32 0.53
N ALA A 202 9.68 -19.54 1.04
CA ALA A 202 10.92 -20.13 1.54
C ALA A 202 12.00 -20.26 0.45
N TYR A 203 11.60 -20.58 -0.79
CA TYR A 203 12.54 -20.76 -1.92
C TYR A 203 11.86 -20.53 -3.27
N GLY A 204 12.64 -20.07 -4.24
CA GLY A 204 12.25 -19.86 -5.63
C GLY A 204 13.27 -18.97 -6.34
N PRO A 205 13.30 -18.98 -7.68
CA PRO A 205 14.22 -18.16 -8.46
C PRO A 205 13.78 -16.69 -8.44
N HIS A 206 14.68 -15.79 -8.79
CA HIS A 206 14.31 -14.45 -9.21
C HIS A 206 13.45 -14.47 -10.49
N GLY A 207 12.55 -13.51 -10.67
CA GLY A 207 11.78 -13.40 -11.92
C GLY A 207 10.78 -14.54 -12.11
N PHE A 208 10.15 -15.04 -11.06
CA PHE A 208 9.20 -16.14 -11.16
C PHE A 208 7.86 -15.74 -11.81
N SER A 209 7.54 -14.45 -11.97
CA SER A 209 6.30 -13.94 -12.59
C SER A 209 5.06 -14.56 -11.92
N THR A 210 4.09 -15.10 -12.68
CA THR A 210 2.94 -15.85 -12.14
C THR A 210 3.32 -17.16 -11.45
N GLY A 211 4.54 -17.67 -11.68
CA GLY A 211 5.07 -18.87 -11.04
C GLY A 211 4.47 -20.18 -11.53
N ASP A 212 3.59 -20.15 -12.52
CA ASP A 212 3.01 -21.35 -13.12
C ASP A 212 3.81 -21.84 -14.34
N THR A 213 3.44 -22.99 -14.90
CA THR A 213 4.15 -23.65 -16.01
C THR A 213 3.97 -22.95 -17.36
N SER A 214 3.13 -21.93 -17.47
CA SER A 214 3.00 -21.12 -18.69
C SER A 214 4.13 -20.10 -18.84
N VAL A 215 4.77 -19.74 -17.72
CA VAL A 215 5.87 -18.75 -17.67
C VAL A 215 7.18 -19.34 -17.15
N GLN A 216 7.13 -20.45 -16.41
CA GLN A 216 8.28 -21.11 -15.80
C GLN A 216 8.41 -22.55 -16.29
N SER A 217 9.65 -23.03 -16.42
CA SER A 217 9.87 -24.45 -16.68
C SER A 217 9.36 -25.30 -15.50
N ALA A 218 8.69 -26.40 -15.79
CA ALA A 218 8.30 -27.39 -14.78
C ALA A 218 9.48 -27.98 -13.98
N LYS A 219 10.73 -27.80 -14.47
CA LYS A 219 11.95 -28.22 -13.78
C LYS A 219 12.49 -27.16 -12.82
N THR A 220 11.94 -25.94 -12.85
CA THR A 220 12.37 -24.85 -11.97
C THR A 220 12.01 -25.20 -10.52
N GLN A 221 13.02 -25.22 -9.67
CA GLN A 221 12.80 -25.47 -8.23
C GLN A 221 12.25 -24.20 -7.56
N MET A 222 11.00 -24.25 -7.16
CA MET A 222 10.34 -23.18 -6.41
C MET A 222 9.25 -23.72 -5.51
N CYS A 223 8.89 -22.95 -4.50
CA CYS A 223 7.79 -23.27 -3.60
C CYS A 223 6.47 -23.39 -4.40
N SER A 224 5.77 -24.51 -4.24
CA SER A 224 4.52 -24.79 -4.97
C SER A 224 3.39 -23.78 -4.68
N ARG A 225 3.52 -22.97 -3.64
CA ARG A 225 2.55 -21.93 -3.27
C ARG A 225 2.82 -20.59 -3.96
N ILE A 226 3.97 -20.44 -4.64
CA ILE A 226 4.30 -19.18 -5.33
C ILE A 226 3.15 -18.70 -6.23
N PRO A 227 2.49 -19.54 -7.07
CA PRO A 227 1.42 -19.05 -7.92
C PRO A 227 0.22 -18.44 -7.16
N ASN A 228 0.05 -18.75 -5.89
CA ASN A 228 -1.08 -18.24 -5.10
C ASN A 228 -1.01 -16.72 -4.90
N TRP A 229 0.19 -16.09 -5.00
CA TRP A 229 0.30 -14.64 -4.86
C TRP A 229 -0.65 -13.88 -5.78
N VAL A 230 -0.98 -14.45 -6.94
CA VAL A 230 -1.89 -13.82 -7.92
C VAL A 230 -3.29 -13.70 -7.33
N GLU A 231 -3.86 -14.82 -6.86
CA GLU A 231 -5.21 -14.82 -6.25
C GLU A 231 -5.21 -14.07 -4.91
N ASP A 232 -4.16 -14.21 -4.10
CA ASP A 232 -4.01 -13.48 -2.83
C ASP A 232 -3.99 -11.96 -3.09
N SER A 233 -3.24 -11.50 -4.09
CA SER A 233 -3.19 -10.08 -4.46
C SER A 233 -4.50 -9.53 -5.01
N ILE A 234 -5.26 -10.35 -5.76
CA ILE A 234 -6.59 -9.99 -6.24
C ILE A 234 -7.57 -9.89 -5.06
N GLY A 235 -7.53 -10.83 -4.12
CA GLY A 235 -8.30 -10.77 -2.88
C GLY A 235 -7.97 -9.51 -2.08
N TRP A 236 -6.69 -9.26 -1.85
CA TRP A 236 -6.23 -8.05 -1.16
C TRP A 236 -6.65 -6.74 -1.85
N LEU A 237 -6.61 -6.68 -3.20
CA LEU A 237 -7.10 -5.50 -3.92
C LEU A 237 -8.61 -5.29 -3.75
N ARG A 238 -9.40 -6.35 -3.53
CA ARG A 238 -10.82 -6.23 -3.20
C ARG A 238 -11.02 -5.66 -1.81
N ASP A 239 -10.20 -6.06 -0.85
CA ASP A 239 -10.23 -5.47 0.51
C ASP A 239 -9.87 -3.98 0.49
N VAL A 240 -8.91 -3.57 -0.39
CA VAL A 240 -8.45 -2.17 -0.52
C VAL A 240 -9.38 -1.31 -1.36
N PHE A 241 -10.01 -1.87 -2.41
CA PHE A 241 -10.85 -1.13 -3.36
C PHE A 241 -12.35 -1.33 -3.15
N GLY A 242 -12.74 -2.35 -2.42
CA GLY A 242 -14.10 -2.87 -2.29
C GLY A 242 -14.43 -3.91 -3.39
N GLU A 243 -15.48 -4.69 -3.16
CA GLU A 243 -16.05 -5.62 -4.14
C GLU A 243 -16.97 -4.89 -5.13
N PHE A 244 -17.33 -5.58 -6.23
CA PHE A 244 -18.35 -5.10 -7.15
C PHE A 244 -19.74 -5.18 -6.49
N GLY A 245 -20.33 -4.02 -6.23
CA GLY A 245 -21.71 -3.90 -5.78
C GLY A 245 -22.67 -3.55 -6.93
N GLU A 246 -23.89 -3.18 -6.58
CA GLU A 246 -24.87 -2.70 -7.58
C GLU A 246 -24.54 -1.26 -8.01
N ASN A 247 -24.06 -1.08 -9.23
CA ASN A 247 -23.71 0.20 -9.87
C ASN A 247 -22.48 0.93 -9.31
N CYS A 248 -21.84 0.44 -8.26
CA CYS A 248 -20.61 1.00 -7.70
C CYS A 248 -19.79 -0.10 -7.02
N MET A 249 -18.57 0.22 -6.62
CA MET A 249 -17.81 -0.64 -5.70
C MET A 249 -18.36 -0.45 -4.30
N GLU A 250 -18.33 -1.53 -3.49
CA GLU A 250 -18.61 -1.48 -2.07
C GLU A 250 -17.52 -0.69 -1.32
N GLU A 251 -17.81 -0.32 -0.07
CA GLU A 251 -16.81 0.34 0.78
C GLU A 251 -15.64 -0.60 1.06
N PRO A 252 -14.39 -0.10 0.98
CA PRO A 252 -13.21 -0.89 1.29
C PRO A 252 -13.21 -1.40 2.74
N GLU A 253 -12.82 -2.66 2.95
CA GLU A 253 -12.61 -3.20 4.29
C GLU A 253 -11.25 -2.77 4.86
N CYS A 254 -10.25 -2.60 4.00
CA CYS A 254 -8.89 -2.23 4.35
C CYS A 254 -8.66 -0.73 4.23
N LYS A 255 -8.23 -0.09 5.30
CA LYS A 255 -7.85 1.33 5.31
C LYS A 255 -6.39 1.50 4.85
N SER A 256 -6.04 2.72 4.42
CA SER A 256 -4.67 3.06 4.00
C SER A 256 -3.66 2.95 5.14
N HIS A 257 -4.09 3.10 6.39
CA HIS A 257 -3.24 2.99 7.57
C HIS A 257 -3.82 2.00 8.57
N VAL A 258 -2.95 1.36 9.34
CA VAL A 258 -3.31 0.38 10.38
C VAL A 258 -4.06 0.99 11.55
N ASN A 259 -4.03 2.34 11.68
CA ASN A 259 -4.70 3.11 12.71
C ASN A 259 -5.31 4.40 12.14
N GLY A 260 -5.96 5.20 13.00
CA GLY A 260 -6.66 6.43 12.62
C GLY A 260 -5.81 7.71 12.61
N ASP A 261 -4.48 7.63 12.82
CA ASP A 261 -3.63 8.81 13.02
C ASP A 261 -3.56 9.75 11.80
N PHE A 262 -3.89 9.22 10.62
CA PHE A 262 -3.89 9.96 9.36
C PHE A 262 -5.28 10.08 8.71
N GLU A 263 -6.33 9.62 9.39
CA GLU A 263 -7.71 9.80 8.93
C GLU A 263 -8.14 11.28 9.06
N PRO A 264 -9.10 11.76 8.25
CA PRO A 264 -9.50 13.16 8.22
C PRO A 264 -10.00 13.73 9.56
N MET A 265 -10.58 12.87 10.39
CA MET A 265 -11.09 13.22 11.72
C MET A 265 -10.40 12.40 12.78
N LEU A 266 -10.19 12.96 13.98
CA LEU A 266 -9.73 12.18 15.12
C LEU A 266 -10.80 11.15 15.52
N SER A 267 -10.34 9.99 16.02
CA SER A 267 -11.24 8.90 16.41
C SER A 267 -10.62 8.01 17.47
N GLY A 268 -11.40 7.05 17.95
CA GLY A 268 -10.89 5.98 18.82
C GLY A 268 -9.93 5.02 18.13
N ASP A 269 -9.82 5.06 16.78
CA ASP A 269 -8.85 4.31 16.00
C ASP A 269 -7.47 4.98 15.97
N CYS A 270 -7.37 6.26 16.38
CA CYS A 270 -6.06 6.92 16.57
C CYS A 270 -5.29 6.26 17.72
N THR A 271 -3.96 6.27 17.60
CA THR A 271 -3.10 5.78 18.67
C THR A 271 -3.20 6.65 19.93
N PHE A 272 -3.05 6.05 21.09
CA PHE A 272 -3.09 6.76 22.36
C PHE A 272 -1.97 7.80 22.45
N GLY A 273 -0.76 7.42 22.02
CA GLY A 273 0.40 8.31 21.99
C GLY A 273 0.20 9.54 21.11
N TYR A 274 -0.40 9.36 19.93
CA TYR A 274 -0.74 10.48 19.09
C TYR A 274 -1.77 11.40 19.75
N LEU A 275 -2.88 10.85 20.24
CA LEU A 275 -3.95 11.65 20.84
C LEU A 275 -3.50 12.41 22.08
N ARG A 276 -2.69 11.80 22.95
CA ARG A 276 -2.20 12.47 24.17
C ARG A 276 -1.23 13.63 23.89
N THR A 277 -0.58 13.61 22.72
CA THR A 277 0.36 14.66 22.27
C THR A 277 -0.28 15.66 21.30
N CYS A 278 -1.47 15.37 20.77
CA CYS A 278 -2.19 16.21 19.83
C CYS A 278 -2.90 17.38 20.58
N PRO A 279 -2.55 18.65 20.31
CA PRO A 279 -3.17 19.79 21.01
C PRO A 279 -4.68 19.87 20.83
N GLU A 280 -5.18 19.53 19.65
CA GLU A 280 -6.61 19.56 19.31
C GLU A 280 -7.41 18.50 20.08
N ALA A 281 -6.78 17.35 20.40
CA ALA A 281 -7.39 16.29 21.19
C ALA A 281 -7.39 16.58 22.70
N TRP A 282 -6.58 17.55 23.15
CA TRP A 282 -6.36 17.81 24.58
C TRP A 282 -7.62 17.99 25.41
N PRO A 283 -8.68 18.73 24.98
CA PRO A 283 -9.89 18.86 25.75
C PRO A 283 -10.57 17.53 26.08
N VAL A 284 -10.46 16.54 25.16
CA VAL A 284 -11.01 15.20 25.33
C VAL A 284 -10.06 14.30 26.10
N MET A 285 -8.76 14.40 25.84
CA MET A 285 -7.74 13.51 26.43
C MET A 285 -7.43 13.84 27.90
N LYS A 286 -7.46 15.11 28.30
CA LYS A 286 -7.11 15.52 29.68
C LYS A 286 -7.92 14.80 30.75
N PRO A 287 -9.27 14.70 30.69
CA PRO A 287 -10.04 13.93 31.65
C PRO A 287 -9.67 12.43 31.68
N ILE A 288 -9.37 11.85 30.49
CA ILE A 288 -8.99 10.44 30.36
C ILE A 288 -7.65 10.19 31.05
N LEU A 289 -6.66 11.04 30.80
CA LEU A 289 -5.35 10.95 31.43
C LEU A 289 -5.45 11.06 32.96
N GLY A 290 -6.25 12.02 33.47
CA GLY A 290 -6.49 12.15 34.90
C GLY A 290 -7.10 10.87 35.49
N TRP A 291 -8.10 10.30 34.81
CA TRP A 291 -8.71 9.05 35.24
C TRP A 291 -7.74 7.86 35.22
N ILE A 292 -6.90 7.76 34.16
CA ILE A 292 -5.86 6.71 34.07
C ILE A 292 -4.87 6.85 35.23
N GLN A 293 -4.43 8.06 35.58
CA GLN A 293 -3.52 8.29 36.69
C GLN A 293 -4.11 7.81 38.03
N GLU A 294 -5.39 8.12 38.30
CA GLU A 294 -6.07 7.70 39.51
C GLU A 294 -6.26 6.19 39.63
N HIS A 295 -6.43 5.48 38.49
CA HIS A 295 -6.75 4.06 38.44
C HIS A 295 -5.61 3.19 37.88
N LEU A 296 -4.42 3.74 37.74
CA LEU A 296 -3.29 3.08 37.08
C LEU A 296 -2.98 1.67 37.66
N ALA A 297 -3.02 1.53 38.98
CA ALA A 297 -2.75 0.26 39.64
C ALA A 297 -3.81 -0.81 39.29
N GLU A 298 -5.10 -0.45 39.24
CA GLU A 298 -6.20 -1.35 38.85
C GLU A 298 -6.12 -1.75 37.38
N ILE A 299 -5.83 -0.79 36.48
CA ILE A 299 -5.67 -1.05 35.06
C ILE A 299 -4.54 -2.06 34.84
N MET A 300 -3.41 -1.86 35.48
CA MET A 300 -2.24 -2.73 35.36
C MET A 300 -2.47 -4.14 35.94
N GLU A 301 -3.15 -4.24 37.05
CA GLU A 301 -3.53 -5.53 37.65
C GLU A 301 -4.46 -6.32 36.74
N HIS A 302 -5.47 -5.67 36.14
CA HIS A 302 -6.42 -6.30 35.23
C HIS A 302 -5.82 -6.72 33.88
N THR A 303 -4.85 -5.95 33.36
CA THR A 303 -4.23 -6.25 32.08
C THR A 303 -3.18 -7.35 32.18
N GLY A 304 -2.56 -7.53 33.35
CA GLY A 304 -1.48 -8.47 33.56
C GLY A 304 -0.25 -8.23 32.69
N LEU A 305 -0.20 -7.08 31.99
CA LEU A 305 0.84 -6.75 31.00
C LEU A 305 2.13 -6.30 31.65
N ILE A 306 2.07 -5.70 32.83
CA ILE A 306 3.25 -5.20 33.55
C ILE A 306 3.19 -5.68 35.00
N PRO A 307 4.31 -6.21 35.57
CA PRO A 307 4.37 -6.53 36.99
C PRO A 307 4.16 -5.31 37.85
N ALA A 308 3.36 -5.44 38.94
CA ALA A 308 3.06 -4.35 39.86
C ALA A 308 4.33 -3.64 40.39
N LYS A 309 5.44 -4.38 40.52
CA LYS A 309 6.74 -3.84 40.93
C LYS A 309 7.28 -2.81 39.91
N THR A 310 7.12 -3.06 38.63
CA THR A 310 7.57 -2.16 37.55
C THR A 310 6.76 -0.84 37.58
N VAL A 311 5.46 -0.92 37.85
CA VAL A 311 4.59 0.27 38.01
C VAL A 311 5.03 1.12 39.18
N GLN A 312 5.42 0.49 40.30
CA GLN A 312 5.91 1.20 41.48
C GLN A 312 7.25 1.90 41.25
N GLU A 313 8.13 1.31 40.41
CA GLU A 313 9.45 1.83 40.10
C GLU A 313 9.47 2.89 39.00
N GLN A 314 8.62 2.78 37.98
CA GLN A 314 8.65 3.60 36.77
C GLN A 314 7.42 4.51 36.62
N GLY A 315 6.40 4.36 37.48
CA GLY A 315 5.20 5.20 37.42
C GLY A 315 4.44 5.09 36.09
N GLU A 316 3.93 6.23 35.61
CA GLU A 316 3.13 6.32 34.40
C GLU A 316 3.91 6.00 33.10
N GLU A 317 5.24 6.18 33.11
CA GLU A 317 6.08 5.96 31.93
C GLU A 317 5.98 4.52 31.42
N CYS A 318 5.88 3.53 32.31
CA CYS A 318 5.72 2.15 31.92
C CYS A 318 4.37 1.86 31.24
N PHE A 319 3.31 2.60 31.62
CA PHE A 319 2.01 2.52 30.97
C PHE A 319 2.07 3.13 29.58
N TYR A 320 2.63 4.34 29.44
CA TYR A 320 2.75 5.00 28.15
C TYR A 320 3.59 4.20 27.14
N ALA A 321 4.68 3.59 27.59
CA ALA A 321 5.51 2.72 26.75
C ALA A 321 4.76 1.55 26.11
N ILE A 322 3.63 1.12 26.70
CA ILE A 322 2.78 0.05 26.15
C ILE A 322 1.54 0.62 25.44
N ALA A 323 0.98 1.71 25.97
CA ALA A 323 -0.26 2.26 25.51
C ALA A 323 -0.12 3.11 24.24
N ASP A 324 1.03 3.76 24.04
CA ASP A 324 1.21 4.76 22.99
C ASP A 324 0.99 4.20 21.58
N ASP A 325 1.40 2.96 21.32
CA ASP A 325 1.21 2.30 20.01
C ASP A 325 -0.18 1.63 19.84
N ARG A 326 -1.04 1.70 20.87
CA ARG A 326 -2.37 1.09 20.83
C ARG A 326 -3.46 2.11 20.50
N MET A 327 -4.50 1.66 19.81
CA MET A 327 -5.66 2.51 19.54
C MET A 327 -6.36 2.89 20.84
N LEU A 328 -6.82 4.16 20.95
CA LEU A 328 -7.52 4.63 22.14
C LEU A 328 -8.73 3.75 22.49
N LYS A 329 -9.51 3.29 21.50
CA LYS A 329 -10.66 2.40 21.73
C LYS A 329 -10.29 1.11 22.49
N GLU A 330 -9.06 0.60 22.28
CA GLU A 330 -8.57 -0.59 22.99
C GLU A 330 -8.23 -0.23 24.45
N ILE A 331 -7.58 0.91 24.67
CA ILE A 331 -7.27 1.41 26.00
C ILE A 331 -8.55 1.64 26.81
N LEU A 332 -9.57 2.28 26.22
CA LEU A 332 -10.86 2.51 26.85
C LEU A 332 -11.58 1.20 27.22
N ARG A 333 -11.48 0.18 26.35
CA ARG A 333 -12.04 -1.15 26.63
C ARG A 333 -11.39 -1.82 27.85
N TYR A 334 -10.08 -1.69 28.01
CA TYR A 334 -9.36 -2.18 29.20
C TYR A 334 -9.68 -1.37 30.45
N ALA A 335 -9.93 -0.08 30.30
CA ALA A 335 -10.32 0.82 31.38
C ALA A 335 -11.69 0.51 32.00
N LYS A 336 -12.52 -0.32 31.32
CA LYS A 336 -13.87 -0.69 31.79
C LYS A 336 -14.76 0.49 32.15
N LEU A 337 -14.64 1.60 31.41
CA LEU A 337 -15.50 2.75 31.57
C LEU A 337 -16.99 2.41 31.31
N PRO A 338 -17.94 3.10 31.92
CA PRO A 338 -19.34 2.99 31.52
C PRO A 338 -19.47 3.30 30.03
N LYS A 339 -20.24 2.49 29.29
CA LYS A 339 -20.39 2.64 27.83
C LYS A 339 -20.82 4.01 27.36
N GLU A 340 -21.63 4.71 28.16
CA GLU A 340 -22.07 6.08 27.87
C GLU A 340 -20.88 7.06 27.88
N VAL A 341 -19.93 6.87 28.80
CA VAL A 341 -18.71 7.69 28.89
C VAL A 341 -17.77 7.36 27.73
N GLU A 342 -17.56 6.07 27.46
CA GLU A 342 -16.75 5.60 26.33
C GLU A 342 -17.29 6.18 25.00
N ASN A 343 -18.59 6.02 24.73
CA ASN A 343 -19.22 6.56 23.54
C ASN A 343 -19.12 8.08 23.46
N GLY A 344 -19.33 8.79 24.57
CA GLY A 344 -19.19 10.25 24.63
C GLY A 344 -17.79 10.73 24.25
N ILE A 345 -16.74 10.03 24.68
CA ILE A 345 -15.34 10.29 24.33
C ILE A 345 -15.13 10.06 22.81
N LEU A 346 -15.54 8.90 22.32
CA LEU A 346 -15.37 8.53 20.91
C LEU A 346 -16.12 9.47 19.97
N ASP A 347 -17.32 9.90 20.35
CA ASP A 347 -18.12 10.82 19.55
C ASP A 347 -17.57 12.27 19.60
N ALA A 348 -17.00 12.68 20.71
CA ALA A 348 -16.35 13.99 20.83
C ALA A 348 -15.11 14.07 19.91
N LEU A 349 -14.29 13.01 19.83
CA LEU A 349 -13.12 12.95 18.93
C LEU A 349 -13.53 13.06 17.47
N LYS A 350 -14.61 12.42 17.05
CA LYS A 350 -15.11 12.46 15.66
C LYS A 350 -15.53 13.86 15.18
N GLN A 351 -15.67 14.82 16.09
CA GLN A 351 -15.97 16.21 15.75
C GLN A 351 -14.70 17.06 15.57
N ILE A 352 -13.52 16.50 15.82
CA ILE A 352 -12.24 17.23 15.77
C ILE A 352 -11.53 16.88 14.47
N PRO A 353 -11.28 17.87 13.57
CA PRO A 353 -10.44 17.66 12.40
C PRO A 353 -9.05 17.20 12.81
N ASN A 354 -8.56 16.15 12.16
CA ASN A 354 -7.24 15.61 12.44
C ASN A 354 -6.16 16.46 11.76
N PRO A 355 -5.19 17.05 12.51
CA PRO A 355 -4.12 17.85 11.93
C PRO A 355 -3.24 17.07 10.91
N ARG A 356 -3.05 15.76 11.14
CA ARG A 356 -2.31 14.87 10.21
C ARG A 356 -3.18 14.40 9.05
N GLY A 357 -4.49 14.38 9.18
CA GLY A 357 -5.45 13.89 8.18
C GLY A 357 -5.68 14.83 6.99
N LYS A 358 -5.02 15.99 6.94
CA LYS A 358 -5.05 16.87 5.78
C LYS A 358 -4.26 16.23 4.65
N ARG A 359 -4.95 15.59 3.72
CA ARG A 359 -4.33 15.18 2.45
C ARG A 359 -3.77 16.45 1.80
N LYS A 360 -2.46 16.46 1.49
CA LYS A 360 -1.95 17.39 0.49
C LYS A 360 -2.78 17.12 -0.77
N ASP A 361 -3.30 18.17 -1.38
CA ASP A 361 -3.88 18.03 -2.70
C ASP A 361 -2.80 17.48 -3.65
N ARG A 362 -3.23 16.93 -4.80
CA ARG A 362 -2.33 16.32 -5.80
C ARG A 362 -1.30 17.33 -6.36
N THR A 363 -1.42 18.61 -6.02
CA THR A 363 -0.54 19.72 -6.45
C THR A 363 0.40 20.22 -5.36
N GLY A 364 0.36 19.61 -4.14
CA GLY A 364 1.24 19.97 -3.01
C GLY A 364 0.73 21.11 -2.13
N GLY A 365 -0.49 21.59 -2.35
CA GLY A 365 -1.20 22.52 -1.47
C GLY A 365 -1.97 21.77 -0.37
N ALA A 366 -2.04 22.32 0.85
CA ALA A 366 -2.94 21.83 1.89
C ALA A 366 -4.36 22.32 1.56
N VAL A 367 -5.33 21.40 1.48
CA VAL A 367 -6.76 21.72 1.42
C VAL A 367 -7.31 21.89 2.82
#